data_0e4a17ca6cd88683008df1399ea4f4fd
#
_entry.id   0e4a17ca6cd88683008df1399ea4f4fd
#
_cell.length_a   1.000
_cell.length_b   1.000
_cell.length_c   1.000
_cell.angle_alpha   90.00
_cell.angle_beta   90.00
_cell.angle_gamma   90.00
#
_symmetry.space_group_name_H-M   'P 1'
#
loop_
_entity.id
_entity.type
_entity.pdbx_description
1 polymer ?
#
loop_
_entity_poly.entity_id
_entity_poly.type
_entity_poly.pdbx_seq_one_letter_code
_entity_poly.pdbx_strand_id
1 'polypeptide(L)'
;MTSHDTPGTAVVTGASSGIGWEYATRLAARGWGLVLVARRAERLDVLGKEALKEGAAGVETLVADLGSPEDLSRVVERAAGDDIDLVVNNAGINGYGPFAEVDAGLLTRVLNVNVVALTALTRAAVPGMLARGRGAVINVASLLAFAGDLPPDPLPRRAVYAGSKGYAVTFTRTLAAELAGTPLRVQVVCPGLTATEFHLGAGDAPVRGERRVHDEGGMPAADVVTASLAGLEAGEVVCVPGLTDAEAVARLAEAELGLRAGSGSRMAPRYSHGE
;
A
#
# COMPACT_ATOMS: atom_id res chain seq x y z
N MET A 1 23.85 24.25 10.36
CA MET A 1 23.34 22.88 10.18
C MET A 1 22.49 22.59 11.42
N THR A 2 21.17 22.73 11.27
CA THR A 2 20.20 22.49 12.33
C THR A 2 19.98 20.99 12.48
N SER A 3 19.84 20.48 13.68
CA SER A 3 19.78 19.06 14.10
C SER A 3 18.54 18.28 13.60
N HIS A 4 17.98 18.61 12.45
CA HIS A 4 16.75 18.03 11.89
C HIS A 4 16.97 17.15 10.64
N ASP A 5 18.23 16.93 10.22
CA ASP A 5 18.54 16.28 8.94
C ASP A 5 18.78 14.76 9.01
N THR A 6 18.67 14.15 10.19
CA THR A 6 18.79 12.67 10.25
C THR A 6 17.41 12.07 9.99
N PRO A 7 17.28 11.22 8.95
CA PRO A 7 16.04 10.49 8.73
C PRO A 7 15.69 9.65 9.96
N GLY A 8 14.39 9.52 10.26
CA GLY A 8 13.91 8.63 11.31
C GLY A 8 13.94 7.16 10.88
N THR A 9 13.11 6.35 11.50
CA THR A 9 12.95 4.93 11.16
C THR A 9 11.70 4.71 10.31
N ALA A 10 11.84 3.91 9.26
CA ALA A 10 10.73 3.49 8.40
C ALA A 10 10.31 2.05 8.68
N VAL A 11 9.03 1.82 8.92
CA VAL A 11 8.44 0.48 8.91
C VAL A 11 8.04 0.13 7.47
N VAL A 12 8.57 -0.98 6.93
CA VAL A 12 8.22 -1.46 5.59
C VAL A 12 7.63 -2.86 5.70
N THR A 13 6.34 -2.98 5.38
CA THR A 13 5.66 -4.27 5.38
C THR A 13 5.73 -4.95 4.01
N GLY A 14 5.77 -6.29 4.00
CA GLY A 14 5.99 -7.04 2.76
C GLY A 14 7.37 -6.82 2.16
N ALA A 15 8.38 -6.54 3.00
CA ALA A 15 9.71 -6.16 2.57
C ALA A 15 10.51 -7.27 1.87
N SER A 16 10.08 -8.53 1.94
CA SER A 16 10.85 -9.67 1.44
C SER A 16 10.88 -9.84 -0.08
N SER A 17 10.22 -8.97 -0.86
CA SER A 17 10.24 -8.98 -2.33
C SER A 17 9.58 -7.74 -2.96
N GLY A 18 9.82 -7.55 -4.26
CA GLY A 18 9.11 -6.59 -5.11
C GLY A 18 9.15 -5.16 -4.59
N ILE A 19 8.00 -4.50 -4.57
CA ILE A 19 7.89 -3.07 -4.21
C ILE A 19 8.40 -2.82 -2.78
N GLY A 20 8.11 -3.72 -1.81
CA GLY A 20 8.58 -3.54 -0.42
C GLY A 20 10.11 -3.65 -0.28
N TRP A 21 10.72 -4.57 -1.03
CA TRP A 21 12.19 -4.67 -1.10
C TRP A 21 12.80 -3.38 -1.66
N GLU A 22 12.25 -2.87 -2.73
CA GLU A 22 12.73 -1.66 -3.37
C GLU A 22 12.58 -0.42 -2.46
N TYR A 23 11.46 -0.29 -1.73
CA TYR A 23 11.33 0.77 -0.71
C TYR A 23 12.44 0.68 0.33
N ALA A 24 12.68 -0.52 0.87
CA ALA A 24 13.72 -0.71 1.88
C ALA A 24 15.11 -0.31 1.35
N THR A 25 15.45 -0.73 0.13
CA THR A 25 16.73 -0.38 -0.51
C THR A 25 16.87 1.13 -0.73
N ARG A 26 15.82 1.79 -1.26
CA ARG A 26 15.86 3.24 -1.52
C ARG A 26 15.92 4.07 -0.23
N LEU A 27 15.23 3.62 0.81
CA LEU A 27 15.26 4.30 2.11
C LEU A 27 16.61 4.07 2.81
N ALA A 28 17.19 2.86 2.71
CA ALA A 28 18.55 2.59 3.18
C ALA A 28 19.58 3.54 2.58
N ALA A 29 19.57 3.69 1.24
CA ALA A 29 20.47 4.60 0.54
C ALA A 29 20.30 6.08 0.91
N ARG A 30 19.16 6.43 1.55
CA ARG A 30 18.89 7.78 2.08
C ARG A 30 19.20 7.90 3.59
N GLY A 31 19.81 6.86 4.20
CA GLY A 31 20.21 6.86 5.60
C GLY A 31 19.08 6.61 6.60
N TRP A 32 17.92 6.08 6.19
CA TRP A 32 16.84 5.73 7.11
C TRP A 32 17.20 4.53 7.99
N GLY A 33 16.75 4.53 9.25
CA GLY A 33 16.56 3.31 10.02
C GLY A 33 15.40 2.50 9.43
N LEU A 34 15.48 1.17 9.49
CA LEU A 34 14.48 0.30 8.87
C LEU A 34 13.95 -0.74 9.84
N VAL A 35 12.63 -0.90 9.89
CA VAL A 35 11.92 -2.05 10.45
C VAL A 35 11.32 -2.83 9.28
N LEU A 36 11.93 -3.98 8.96
CA LEU A 36 11.56 -4.81 7.82
C LEU A 36 10.62 -5.92 8.26
N VAL A 37 9.39 -5.92 7.76
CA VAL A 37 8.33 -6.85 8.18
C VAL A 37 7.94 -7.77 7.02
N ALA A 38 8.08 -9.09 7.20
CA ALA A 38 7.57 -10.11 6.27
C ALA A 38 7.55 -11.49 6.93
N ARG A 39 7.00 -12.50 6.22
CA ARG A 39 6.94 -13.89 6.68
C ARG A 39 8.24 -14.68 6.45
N ARG A 40 9.05 -14.29 5.45
CA ARG A 40 10.23 -15.04 4.99
C ARG A 40 11.49 -14.53 5.69
N ALA A 41 11.86 -15.17 6.80
CA ALA A 41 13.00 -14.78 7.64
C ALA A 41 14.31 -14.66 6.84
N GLU A 42 14.64 -15.69 6.07
CA GLU A 42 15.90 -15.72 5.29
C GLU A 42 16.03 -14.53 4.33
N ARG A 43 14.91 -14.13 3.70
CA ARG A 43 14.91 -12.97 2.80
C ARG A 43 15.03 -11.65 3.55
N LEU A 44 14.45 -11.55 4.74
CA LEU A 44 14.64 -10.37 5.60
C LEU A 44 16.10 -10.24 6.05
N ASP A 45 16.75 -11.35 6.38
CA ASP A 45 18.16 -11.36 6.76
C ASP A 45 19.08 -10.91 5.63
N VAL A 46 18.81 -11.35 4.40
CA VAL A 46 19.54 -10.90 3.21
C VAL A 46 19.34 -9.41 3.00
N LEU A 47 18.08 -8.96 2.95
CA LEU A 47 17.75 -7.55 2.74
C LEU A 47 18.34 -6.66 3.84
N GLY A 48 18.29 -7.10 5.11
CA GLY A 48 18.84 -6.35 6.22
C GLY A 48 20.34 -6.12 6.10
N LYS A 49 21.09 -7.15 5.67
CA LYS A 49 22.54 -7.04 5.41
C LYS A 49 22.84 -6.12 4.22
N GLU A 50 22.04 -6.19 3.17
CA GLU A 50 22.17 -5.30 2.01
C GLU A 50 21.85 -3.86 2.38
N ALA A 51 20.75 -3.62 3.09
CA ALA A 51 20.35 -2.29 3.52
C ALA A 51 21.42 -1.59 4.40
N LEU A 52 22.07 -2.34 5.31
CA LEU A 52 23.19 -1.79 6.08
C LEU A 52 24.38 -1.41 5.20
N LYS A 53 24.68 -2.18 4.16
CA LYS A 53 25.75 -1.83 3.19
C LYS A 53 25.42 -0.61 2.36
N GLU A 54 24.13 -0.44 2.02
CA GLU A 54 23.62 0.70 1.25
C GLU A 54 23.51 1.99 2.08
N GLY A 55 23.71 1.93 3.41
CA GLY A 55 23.76 3.10 4.28
C GLY A 55 22.60 3.27 5.24
N ALA A 56 21.78 2.26 5.49
CA ALA A 56 20.75 2.33 6.53
C ALA A 56 21.36 2.65 7.88
N ALA A 57 20.75 3.56 8.65
CA ALA A 57 21.20 3.94 9.99
C ALA A 57 21.09 2.79 11.00
N GLY A 58 20.23 1.83 10.73
CA GLY A 58 20.04 0.60 11.50
C GLY A 58 18.97 -0.26 10.84
N VAL A 59 18.96 -1.56 11.12
CA VAL A 59 17.95 -2.48 10.59
C VAL A 59 17.46 -3.41 11.69
N GLU A 60 16.14 -3.46 11.81
CA GLU A 60 15.41 -4.43 12.62
C GLU A 60 14.57 -5.31 11.70
N THR A 61 14.56 -6.62 11.90
CA THR A 61 13.73 -7.55 11.14
C THR A 61 12.66 -8.15 12.03
N LEU A 62 11.40 -8.08 11.59
CA LEU A 62 10.26 -8.69 12.28
C LEU A 62 9.63 -9.75 11.37
N VAL A 63 9.85 -11.00 11.69
CA VAL A 63 9.17 -12.11 11.03
C VAL A 63 7.74 -12.16 11.55
N ALA A 64 6.78 -11.83 10.67
CA ALA A 64 5.38 -11.72 11.03
C ALA A 64 4.47 -12.04 9.85
N ASP A 65 3.36 -12.72 10.13
CA ASP A 65 2.20 -12.86 9.25
C ASP A 65 1.14 -11.84 9.66
N LEU A 66 0.98 -10.78 8.90
CA LEU A 66 -0.01 -9.73 9.18
C LEU A 66 -1.47 -10.22 9.09
N GLY A 67 -1.71 -11.45 8.63
CA GLY A 67 -3.00 -12.11 8.72
C GLY A 67 -3.25 -12.77 10.09
N SER A 68 -2.22 -12.90 10.95
CA SER A 68 -2.31 -13.41 12.31
C SER A 68 -2.51 -12.23 13.28
N PRO A 69 -3.55 -12.25 14.15
CA PRO A 69 -3.77 -11.20 15.13
C PRO A 69 -2.59 -10.99 16.10
N GLU A 70 -1.94 -12.08 16.50
CA GLU A 70 -0.79 -12.05 17.42
C GLU A 70 0.41 -11.37 16.77
N ASP A 71 0.77 -11.79 15.56
CA ASP A 71 1.87 -11.19 14.82
C ASP A 71 1.58 -9.72 14.48
N LEU A 72 0.35 -9.41 14.06
CA LEU A 72 -0.06 -8.03 13.80
C LEU A 72 0.10 -7.16 15.04
N SER A 73 -0.28 -7.65 16.22
CA SER A 73 -0.15 -6.90 17.49
C SER A 73 1.30 -6.49 17.76
N ARG A 74 2.27 -7.41 17.55
CA ARG A 74 3.71 -7.10 17.71
C ARG A 74 4.20 -6.01 16.75
N VAL A 75 3.74 -6.07 15.50
CA VAL A 75 4.13 -5.07 14.50
C VAL A 75 3.46 -3.72 14.77
N VAL A 76 2.20 -3.71 15.25
CA VAL A 76 1.47 -2.51 15.67
C VAL A 76 2.18 -1.83 16.84
N GLU A 77 2.60 -2.58 17.85
CA GLU A 77 3.39 -2.07 18.97
C GLU A 77 4.67 -1.40 18.49
N ARG A 78 5.42 -2.06 17.59
CA ARG A 78 6.65 -1.49 17.02
C ARG A 78 6.39 -0.24 16.17
N ALA A 79 5.29 -0.21 15.41
CA ALA A 79 4.91 0.94 14.59
C ALA A 79 4.50 2.17 15.42
N ALA A 80 4.15 2.00 16.70
CA ALA A 80 3.87 3.08 17.63
C ALA A 80 5.14 3.71 18.25
N GLY A 81 6.32 3.22 17.91
CA GLY A 81 7.58 3.70 18.47
C GLY A 81 7.88 5.17 18.17
N ASP A 82 8.57 5.84 19.11
CA ASP A 82 8.87 7.27 19.01
C ASP A 82 9.88 7.62 17.90
N ASP A 83 10.56 6.63 17.37
CA ASP A 83 11.52 6.76 16.26
C ASP A 83 10.87 6.59 14.88
N ILE A 84 9.60 6.16 14.79
CA ILE A 84 8.93 5.86 13.53
C ILE A 84 8.40 7.13 12.86
N ASP A 85 9.02 7.51 11.75
CA ASP A 85 8.66 8.68 10.95
C ASP A 85 8.11 8.32 9.56
N LEU A 86 8.16 7.03 9.16
CA LEU A 86 7.54 6.55 7.92
C LEU A 86 6.93 5.15 8.11
N VAL A 87 5.72 4.97 7.63
CA VAL A 87 5.11 3.64 7.50
C VAL A 87 4.80 3.38 6.03
N VAL A 88 5.37 2.31 5.48
CA VAL A 88 5.05 1.80 4.15
C VAL A 88 4.21 0.52 4.31
N ASN A 89 2.89 0.67 4.20
CA ASN A 89 1.93 -0.42 4.17
C ASN A 89 1.90 -1.03 2.77
N ASN A 90 2.88 -1.89 2.48
CA ASN A 90 3.02 -2.55 1.19
C ASN A 90 2.56 -4.01 1.23
N ALA A 91 2.59 -4.67 2.38
CA ALA A 91 2.12 -6.06 2.47
C ALA A 91 0.71 -6.21 1.89
N GLY A 92 0.53 -7.23 1.09
CA GLY A 92 -0.75 -7.54 0.48
C GLY A 92 -0.76 -8.94 -0.08
N ILE A 93 -1.94 -9.50 -0.21
CA ILE A 93 -2.19 -10.76 -0.89
C ILE A 93 -3.38 -10.60 -1.84
N ASN A 94 -3.43 -11.43 -2.87
CA ASN A 94 -4.59 -11.51 -3.74
C ASN A 94 -5.52 -12.66 -3.32
N GLY A 95 -6.73 -12.66 -3.83
CA GLY A 95 -7.70 -13.75 -3.69
C GLY A 95 -8.45 -13.81 -5.01
N TYR A 96 -7.71 -13.94 -6.11
CA TYR A 96 -8.27 -13.99 -7.46
C TYR A 96 -9.05 -15.26 -7.68
N GLY A 97 -10.13 -15.17 -8.40
CA GLY A 97 -10.98 -16.28 -8.76
C GLY A 97 -12.46 -15.89 -8.80
N PRO A 98 -13.34 -16.78 -9.30
CA PRO A 98 -14.78 -16.58 -9.23
C PRO A 98 -15.21 -16.46 -7.76
N PHE A 99 -15.92 -15.38 -7.41
CA PHE A 99 -16.27 -15.07 -6.03
C PHE A 99 -16.97 -16.22 -5.29
N ALA A 100 -17.82 -16.97 -5.99
CA ALA A 100 -18.55 -18.09 -5.42
C ALA A 100 -17.70 -19.36 -5.19
N GLU A 101 -16.47 -19.40 -5.74
CA GLU A 101 -15.62 -20.60 -5.73
C GLU A 101 -14.34 -20.40 -4.89
N VAL A 102 -13.93 -19.14 -4.67
CA VAL A 102 -12.73 -18.84 -3.87
C VAL A 102 -12.98 -19.22 -2.42
N ASP A 103 -12.00 -19.87 -1.80
CA ASP A 103 -12.05 -20.23 -0.38
C ASP A 103 -12.35 -19.04 0.52
N ALA A 104 -13.36 -19.15 1.37
CA ALA A 104 -13.82 -18.05 2.24
C ALA A 104 -12.75 -17.63 3.25
N GLY A 105 -11.91 -18.57 3.72
CA GLY A 105 -10.79 -18.29 4.61
C GLY A 105 -9.72 -17.43 3.90
N LEU A 106 -9.45 -17.72 2.62
CA LEU A 106 -8.57 -16.88 1.81
C LEU A 106 -9.13 -15.47 1.65
N LEU A 107 -10.42 -15.31 1.36
CA LEU A 107 -11.04 -13.99 1.23
C LEU A 107 -10.96 -13.18 2.54
N THR A 108 -11.22 -13.82 3.68
CA THR A 108 -11.05 -13.23 5.00
C THR A 108 -9.59 -12.79 5.23
N ARG A 109 -8.64 -13.65 4.87
CA ARG A 109 -7.22 -13.33 4.98
C ARG A 109 -6.80 -12.16 4.11
N VAL A 110 -7.37 -12.02 2.90
CA VAL A 110 -7.16 -10.82 2.04
C VAL A 110 -7.57 -9.56 2.78
N LEU A 111 -8.74 -9.56 3.42
CA LEU A 111 -9.20 -8.40 4.19
C LEU A 111 -8.31 -8.13 5.40
N ASN A 112 -7.91 -9.16 6.14
CA ASN A 112 -7.02 -9.00 7.30
C ASN A 112 -5.68 -8.36 6.91
N VAL A 113 -5.05 -8.84 5.84
CA VAL A 113 -3.74 -8.31 5.42
C VAL A 113 -3.87 -6.94 4.74
N ASN A 114 -4.80 -6.82 3.78
CA ASN A 114 -4.85 -5.63 2.91
C ASN A 114 -5.60 -4.45 3.56
N VAL A 115 -6.49 -4.70 4.54
CA VAL A 115 -7.34 -3.68 5.16
C VAL A 115 -7.04 -3.54 6.64
N VAL A 116 -7.20 -4.60 7.43
CA VAL A 116 -7.07 -4.53 8.90
C VAL A 116 -5.65 -4.14 9.29
N ALA A 117 -4.63 -4.83 8.75
CA ALA A 117 -3.24 -4.54 9.08
C ALA A 117 -2.82 -3.11 8.66
N LEU A 118 -3.17 -2.70 7.44
CA LEU A 118 -2.91 -1.33 6.96
C LEU A 118 -3.51 -0.28 7.90
N THR A 119 -4.76 -0.47 8.30
CA THR A 119 -5.47 0.46 9.18
C THR A 119 -4.84 0.51 10.57
N ALA A 120 -4.54 -0.67 11.15
CA ALA A 120 -3.96 -0.78 12.48
C ALA A 120 -2.57 -0.14 12.57
N LEU A 121 -1.71 -0.40 11.60
CA LEU A 121 -0.36 0.17 11.53
C LEU A 121 -0.39 1.69 11.34
N THR A 122 -1.24 2.17 10.44
CA THR A 122 -1.45 3.61 10.24
C THR A 122 -1.93 4.27 11.54
N ARG A 123 -2.93 3.67 12.20
CA ARG A 123 -3.48 4.20 13.47
C ARG A 123 -2.45 4.20 14.60
N ALA A 124 -1.54 3.22 14.62
CA ALA A 124 -0.49 3.14 15.64
C ALA A 124 0.55 4.26 15.48
N ALA A 125 0.97 4.53 14.25
CA ALA A 125 2.06 5.47 13.97
C ALA A 125 1.63 6.95 13.99
N VAL A 126 0.45 7.28 13.48
CA VAL A 126 -0.01 8.66 13.27
C VAL A 126 0.01 9.51 14.54
N PRO A 127 -0.43 9.06 15.73
CA PRO A 127 -0.40 9.89 16.93
C PRO A 127 1.01 10.33 17.34
N GLY A 128 1.98 9.42 17.29
CA GLY A 128 3.38 9.75 17.58
C GLY A 128 3.97 10.72 16.55
N MET A 129 3.68 10.51 15.28
CA MET A 129 4.09 11.42 14.19
C MET A 129 3.51 12.83 14.36
N LEU A 130 2.22 12.94 14.74
CA LEU A 130 1.57 14.23 15.03
C LEU A 130 2.23 14.93 16.22
N ALA A 131 2.51 14.21 17.30
CA ALA A 131 3.15 14.76 18.49
C ALA A 131 4.57 15.30 18.19
N ARG A 132 5.30 14.64 17.29
CA ARG A 132 6.64 15.07 16.86
C ARG A 132 6.60 16.13 15.76
N GLY A 133 5.45 16.37 15.14
CA GLY A 133 5.29 17.33 14.04
C GLY A 133 5.98 16.89 12.74
N ARG A 134 6.20 15.59 12.54
CA ARG A 134 6.80 15.02 11.33
C ARG A 134 6.39 13.57 11.13
N GLY A 135 6.28 13.14 9.88
CA GLY A 135 6.02 11.76 9.52
C GLY A 135 5.28 11.62 8.21
N ALA A 136 5.29 10.41 7.68
CA ALA A 136 4.54 10.06 6.49
C ALA A 136 3.99 8.64 6.53
N VAL A 137 2.91 8.42 5.78
CA VAL A 137 2.32 7.10 5.54
C VAL A 137 2.17 6.89 4.04
N ILE A 138 2.69 5.76 3.56
CA ILE A 138 2.50 5.30 2.18
C ILE A 138 1.69 4.00 2.21
N ASN A 139 0.53 4.00 1.57
CA ASN A 139 -0.32 2.83 1.41
C ASN A 139 -0.23 2.30 -0.03
N VAL A 140 0.23 1.08 -0.22
CA VAL A 140 0.32 0.49 -1.56
C VAL A 140 -1.01 -0.18 -1.91
N ALA A 141 -1.75 0.47 -2.80
CA ALA A 141 -3.01 -0.01 -3.34
C ALA A 141 -2.79 -0.79 -4.67
N SER A 142 -3.55 -0.48 -5.68
CA SER A 142 -3.46 -1.02 -7.05
C SER A 142 -4.34 -0.18 -7.98
N LEU A 143 -4.00 -0.12 -9.24
CA LEU A 143 -4.88 0.44 -10.28
C LEU A 143 -6.21 -0.33 -10.38
N LEU A 144 -6.25 -1.60 -9.94
CA LEU A 144 -7.48 -2.38 -9.83
C LEU A 144 -8.50 -1.82 -8.82
N ALA A 145 -8.11 -0.88 -7.96
CA ALA A 145 -9.02 -0.12 -7.11
C ALA A 145 -10.05 0.69 -7.90
N PHE A 146 -9.70 1.09 -9.13
CA PHE A 146 -10.52 1.89 -10.04
C PHE A 146 -11.17 1.05 -11.17
N ALA A 147 -11.11 -0.28 -11.07
CA ALA A 147 -11.55 -1.19 -12.11
C ALA A 147 -12.84 -1.97 -11.73
N GLY A 148 -13.70 -1.39 -10.90
CA GLY A 148 -14.90 -2.05 -10.37
C GLY A 148 -15.83 -2.56 -11.48
N ASP A 149 -16.12 -1.71 -12.45
CA ASP A 149 -17.09 -1.99 -13.53
C ASP A 149 -16.46 -2.62 -14.80
N LEU A 150 -15.13 -2.82 -14.78
CA LEU A 150 -14.46 -3.44 -15.92
C LEU A 150 -14.67 -4.97 -15.94
N PRO A 151 -14.87 -5.56 -17.14
CA PRO A 151 -15.03 -7.00 -17.26
C PRO A 151 -13.79 -7.76 -16.76
N PRO A 152 -13.96 -9.05 -16.38
CA PRO A 152 -12.86 -9.86 -15.85
C PRO A 152 -11.87 -10.37 -16.91
N ASP A 153 -12.01 -10.01 -18.18
CA ASP A 153 -11.08 -10.40 -19.24
C ASP A 153 -10.60 -9.11 -19.96
N PRO A 154 -9.29 -8.86 -20.03
CA PRO A 154 -8.13 -9.65 -19.57
C PRO A 154 -7.81 -9.53 -18.07
N LEU A 155 -8.61 -8.79 -17.30
CA LEU A 155 -8.37 -8.62 -15.87
C LEU A 155 -8.79 -9.88 -15.09
N PRO A 156 -8.12 -10.22 -13.96
CA PRO A 156 -8.53 -11.36 -13.12
C PRO A 156 -9.90 -11.09 -12.47
N ARG A 157 -10.63 -12.14 -12.13
CA ARG A 157 -11.78 -12.05 -11.21
C ARG A 157 -11.26 -11.67 -9.84
N ARG A 158 -11.70 -10.53 -9.26
CA ARG A 158 -10.95 -9.80 -8.25
C ARG A 158 -11.80 -9.06 -7.20
N ALA A 159 -13.06 -9.44 -7.02
CA ALA A 159 -14.01 -8.64 -6.24
C ALA A 159 -13.45 -8.19 -4.86
N VAL A 160 -12.98 -9.15 -4.03
CA VAL A 160 -12.46 -8.84 -2.69
C VAL A 160 -11.13 -8.08 -2.76
N TYR A 161 -10.25 -8.48 -3.66
CA TYR A 161 -8.97 -7.77 -3.84
C TYR A 161 -9.18 -6.32 -4.27
N ALA A 162 -9.96 -6.09 -5.33
CA ALA A 162 -10.26 -4.73 -5.81
C ALA A 162 -10.95 -3.89 -4.73
N GLY A 163 -11.92 -4.49 -4.01
CA GLY A 163 -12.57 -3.84 -2.86
C GLY A 163 -11.58 -3.46 -1.77
N SER A 164 -10.63 -4.34 -1.42
CA SER A 164 -9.60 -4.05 -0.43
C SER A 164 -8.66 -2.92 -0.86
N LYS A 165 -8.34 -2.85 -2.14
CA LYS A 165 -7.51 -1.76 -2.70
C LYS A 165 -8.29 -0.45 -2.87
N GLY A 166 -9.60 -0.54 -3.17
CA GLY A 166 -10.53 0.60 -3.10
C GLY A 166 -10.63 1.18 -1.70
N TYR A 167 -10.68 0.31 -0.67
CA TYR A 167 -10.59 0.76 0.72
C TYR A 167 -9.33 1.58 0.96
N ALA A 168 -8.15 1.08 0.57
CA ALA A 168 -6.88 1.79 0.77
C ALA A 168 -6.88 3.18 0.10
N VAL A 169 -7.46 3.30 -1.09
CA VAL A 169 -7.59 4.60 -1.80
C VAL A 169 -8.49 5.55 -1.02
N THR A 170 -9.71 5.13 -0.68
CA THR A 170 -10.66 5.99 0.03
C THR A 170 -10.16 6.35 1.42
N PHE A 171 -9.64 5.36 2.17
CA PHE A 171 -9.05 5.57 3.50
C PHE A 171 -7.94 6.62 3.47
N THR A 172 -7.00 6.49 2.54
CA THR A 172 -5.85 7.41 2.46
C THR A 172 -6.27 8.82 2.08
N ARG A 173 -7.17 8.97 1.10
CA ARG A 173 -7.69 10.29 0.69
C ARG A 173 -8.44 10.98 1.82
N THR A 174 -9.27 10.23 2.57
CA THR A 174 -10.00 10.75 3.72
C THR A 174 -9.04 11.14 4.84
N LEU A 175 -8.07 10.27 5.17
CA LEU A 175 -7.07 10.55 6.19
C LEU A 175 -6.21 11.78 5.83
N ALA A 176 -5.83 11.94 4.57
CA ALA A 176 -5.12 13.14 4.11
C ALA A 176 -5.95 14.41 4.33
N ALA A 177 -7.25 14.36 4.10
CA ALA A 177 -8.16 15.49 4.39
C ALA A 177 -8.31 15.76 5.90
N GLU A 178 -8.37 14.73 6.73
CA GLU A 178 -8.41 14.86 8.20
C GLU A 178 -7.11 15.45 8.76
N LEU A 179 -5.97 15.15 8.14
CA LEU A 179 -4.65 15.63 8.54
C LEU A 179 -4.26 16.94 7.84
N ALA A 180 -5.15 17.56 7.08
CA ALA A 180 -4.89 18.83 6.41
C ALA A 180 -4.48 19.91 7.44
N GLY A 181 -3.42 20.66 7.11
CA GLY A 181 -2.85 21.66 8.01
C GLY A 181 -1.86 21.12 9.05
N THR A 182 -1.66 19.80 9.10
CA THR A 182 -0.55 19.20 9.85
C THR A 182 0.68 18.98 8.93
N PRO A 183 1.88 18.78 9.48
CA PRO A 183 3.07 18.50 8.68
C PRO A 183 3.14 17.06 8.16
N LEU A 184 2.17 16.21 8.47
CA LEU A 184 2.16 14.81 8.05
C LEU A 184 1.79 14.67 6.57
N ARG A 185 2.44 13.74 5.90
CA ARG A 185 2.14 13.38 4.51
C ARG A 185 1.52 12.00 4.44
N VAL A 186 0.47 11.86 3.67
CA VAL A 186 -0.20 10.57 3.46
C VAL A 186 -0.37 10.35 1.96
N GLN A 187 0.08 9.21 1.46
CA GLN A 187 0.00 8.88 0.06
C GLN A 187 -0.56 7.47 -0.13
N VAL A 188 -1.40 7.31 -1.15
CA VAL A 188 -1.73 6.00 -1.72
C VAL A 188 -1.04 5.85 -3.08
N VAL A 189 -0.32 4.74 -3.25
CA VAL A 189 0.31 4.38 -4.52
C VAL A 189 -0.55 3.32 -5.19
N CYS A 190 -0.93 3.56 -6.44
CA CYS A 190 -1.80 2.70 -7.22
C CYS A 190 -1.04 2.15 -8.44
N PRO A 191 -0.14 1.17 -8.26
CA PRO A 191 0.57 0.57 -9.37
C PRO A 191 -0.37 -0.16 -10.32
N GLY A 192 -0.04 -0.17 -11.60
CA GLY A 192 -0.57 -1.10 -12.58
C GLY A 192 0.10 -2.48 -12.44
N LEU A 193 0.17 -3.22 -13.55
CA LEU A 193 0.94 -4.46 -13.58
C LEU A 193 2.40 -4.15 -13.25
N THR A 194 2.93 -4.82 -12.23
CA THR A 194 4.30 -4.62 -11.77
C THR A 194 5.04 -5.96 -11.80
N ALA A 195 6.28 -5.92 -12.27
CA ALA A 195 7.15 -7.09 -12.36
C ALA A 195 7.58 -7.53 -10.94
N THR A 196 6.74 -8.35 -10.29
CA THR A 196 6.96 -8.86 -8.93
C THR A 196 6.44 -10.28 -8.77
N GLU A 197 6.80 -10.94 -7.66
CA GLU A 197 6.29 -12.27 -7.29
C GLU A 197 4.83 -12.24 -6.76
N PHE A 198 4.17 -11.10 -6.73
CA PHE A 198 2.84 -10.93 -6.12
C PHE A 198 1.77 -11.83 -6.71
N HIS A 199 1.87 -12.15 -7.99
CA HIS A 199 0.91 -12.98 -8.72
C HIS A 199 1.12 -14.49 -8.51
N LEU A 200 2.27 -14.89 -7.98
CA LEU A 200 2.54 -16.26 -7.55
C LEU A 200 1.85 -16.47 -6.20
N GLY A 201 0.66 -16.99 -6.15
CA GLY A 201 -0.16 -17.14 -4.93
C GLY A 201 0.59 -17.60 -3.68
N ALA A 202 -0.06 -17.60 -2.52
CA ALA A 202 0.53 -18.00 -1.24
C ALA A 202 0.71 -19.54 -1.17
N GLY A 203 1.48 -20.14 -2.03
CA GLY A 203 1.71 -21.59 -2.10
C GLY A 203 2.43 -22.07 -3.33
N ASP A 204 2.43 -21.28 -4.39
CA ASP A 204 3.04 -21.68 -5.65
C ASP A 204 4.51 -21.23 -5.68
N ALA A 205 5.39 -22.14 -5.27
CA ALA A 205 6.77 -22.08 -5.73
C ALA A 205 6.76 -22.21 -7.25
N PRO A 206 7.46 -21.36 -8.04
CA PRO A 206 7.47 -21.49 -9.48
C PRO A 206 7.99 -22.89 -9.86
N VAL A 207 7.20 -23.63 -10.61
CA VAL A 207 7.68 -24.87 -11.23
C VAL A 207 8.82 -24.46 -12.16
N ARG A 208 9.96 -25.11 -11.98
CA ARG A 208 11.21 -24.80 -12.71
C ARG A 208 10.95 -24.92 -14.22
N GLY A 209 10.88 -23.78 -14.93
CA GLY A 209 10.73 -23.75 -16.38
C GLY A 209 9.45 -23.08 -16.92
N GLU A 210 8.49 -22.72 -16.11
CA GLU A 210 7.34 -21.94 -16.59
C GLU A 210 7.74 -20.46 -16.76
N ARG A 211 7.53 -19.94 -17.96
CA ARG A 211 7.65 -18.51 -18.25
C ARG A 211 6.67 -17.75 -17.35
N ARG A 212 7.20 -16.87 -16.53
CA ARG A 212 6.37 -15.98 -15.70
C ARG A 212 5.64 -15.03 -16.66
N VAL A 213 4.32 -15.07 -16.67
CA VAL A 213 3.46 -14.21 -17.52
C VAL A 213 3.74 -12.70 -17.30
N HIS A 214 4.50 -12.35 -16.27
CA HIS A 214 4.79 -10.98 -15.85
C HIS A 214 6.25 -10.52 -16.04
N ASP A 215 7.13 -11.36 -16.56
CA ASP A 215 8.49 -10.95 -16.94
C ASP A 215 8.49 -10.11 -18.25
N GLU A 216 7.39 -10.14 -19.01
CA GLU A 216 7.23 -9.39 -20.25
C GLU A 216 6.08 -8.37 -20.12
N GLY A 217 6.34 -7.16 -19.57
CA GLY A 217 5.42 -6.03 -19.70
C GLY A 217 4.93 -5.33 -18.44
N GLY A 218 5.32 -5.75 -17.23
CA GLY A 218 5.03 -5.00 -16.00
C GLY A 218 6.01 -3.86 -15.75
N MET A 219 5.57 -2.80 -15.06
CA MET A 219 6.46 -1.72 -14.62
C MET A 219 7.48 -2.27 -13.61
N PRO A 220 8.77 -1.94 -13.71
CA PRO A 220 9.75 -2.29 -12.68
C PRO A 220 9.35 -1.76 -11.30
N ALA A 221 9.54 -2.55 -10.23
CA ALA A 221 9.28 -2.10 -8.87
C ALA A 221 10.08 -0.83 -8.50
N ALA A 222 11.29 -0.70 -9.05
CA ALA A 222 12.14 0.47 -8.91
C ALA A 222 11.46 1.77 -9.41
N ASP A 223 10.76 1.71 -10.54
CA ASP A 223 10.07 2.85 -11.13
C ASP A 223 8.82 3.22 -10.31
N VAL A 224 8.09 2.21 -9.81
CA VAL A 224 6.95 2.41 -8.89
C VAL A 224 7.41 3.17 -7.65
N VAL A 225 8.51 2.74 -7.02
CA VAL A 225 9.02 3.37 -5.79
C VAL A 225 9.60 4.75 -6.08
N THR A 226 10.28 4.93 -7.20
CA THR A 226 10.78 6.25 -7.62
C THR A 226 9.65 7.25 -7.78
N ALA A 227 8.58 6.87 -8.49
CA ALA A 227 7.40 7.72 -8.67
C ALA A 227 6.71 8.04 -7.33
N SER A 228 6.55 7.03 -6.47
CA SER A 228 5.94 7.21 -5.15
C SER A 228 6.73 8.19 -4.28
N LEU A 229 8.03 8.01 -4.14
CA LEU A 229 8.85 8.89 -3.30
C LEU A 229 8.88 10.32 -3.84
N ALA A 230 8.97 10.51 -5.15
CA ALA A 230 8.89 11.83 -5.79
C ALA A 230 7.50 12.48 -5.56
N GLY A 231 6.42 11.73 -5.75
CA GLY A 231 5.06 12.20 -5.51
C GLY A 231 4.82 12.54 -4.03
N LEU A 232 5.35 11.75 -3.10
CA LEU A 232 5.26 12.06 -1.66
C LEU A 232 5.99 13.37 -1.32
N GLU A 233 7.17 13.58 -1.88
CA GLU A 233 7.94 14.82 -1.72
C GLU A 233 7.18 16.02 -2.29
N ALA A 234 6.48 15.84 -3.41
CA ALA A 234 5.62 16.84 -4.04
C ALA A 234 4.26 17.05 -3.31
N GLY A 235 3.94 16.24 -2.30
CA GLY A 235 2.66 16.31 -1.58
C GLY A 235 1.49 15.64 -2.30
N GLU A 236 1.77 14.76 -3.25
CA GLU A 236 0.75 14.02 -3.99
C GLU A 236 0.10 12.95 -3.11
N VAL A 237 -1.22 13.02 -2.93
CA VAL A 237 -1.98 12.06 -2.10
C VAL A 237 -2.28 10.78 -2.87
N VAL A 238 -2.57 10.86 -4.17
CA VAL A 238 -2.84 9.68 -5.02
C VAL A 238 -1.79 9.59 -6.11
N CYS A 239 -0.84 8.69 -5.96
CA CYS A 239 0.21 8.43 -6.92
C CYS A 239 -0.18 7.24 -7.81
N VAL A 240 -0.25 7.45 -9.12
CA VAL A 240 -0.45 6.40 -10.13
C VAL A 240 0.77 6.40 -11.06
N PRO A 241 1.78 5.56 -10.79
CA PRO A 241 3.10 5.66 -11.43
C PRO A 241 3.13 5.67 -12.96
N GLY A 242 2.17 4.99 -13.60
CA GLY A 242 2.06 4.93 -15.07
C GLY A 242 1.09 5.94 -15.68
N LEU A 243 0.50 6.85 -14.91
CA LEU A 243 -0.50 7.79 -15.39
C LEU A 243 0.17 8.99 -16.05
N THR A 244 -0.03 9.14 -17.36
CA THR A 244 0.50 10.28 -18.12
C THR A 244 -0.38 11.52 -18.06
N ASP A 245 -1.66 11.33 -17.80
CA ASP A 245 -2.64 12.41 -17.65
C ASP A 245 -2.73 12.84 -16.17
N ALA A 246 -2.00 13.88 -15.83
CA ALA A 246 -1.91 14.40 -14.46
C ALA A 246 -3.28 14.83 -13.87
N GLU A 247 -4.25 15.18 -14.72
CA GLU A 247 -5.56 15.67 -14.27
C GLU A 247 -6.60 14.55 -14.06
N ALA A 248 -6.31 13.32 -14.46
CA ALA A 248 -7.29 12.24 -14.36
C ALA A 248 -7.77 11.98 -12.93
N VAL A 249 -6.87 12.09 -11.93
CA VAL A 249 -7.23 11.95 -10.51
C VAL A 249 -8.13 13.10 -10.04
N ALA A 250 -7.87 14.32 -10.50
CA ALA A 250 -8.71 15.48 -10.19
C ALA A 250 -10.11 15.33 -10.78
N ARG A 251 -10.22 14.91 -12.06
CA ARG A 251 -11.53 14.64 -12.68
C ARG A 251 -12.32 13.54 -11.97
N LEU A 252 -11.66 12.51 -11.46
CA LEU A 252 -12.34 11.50 -10.63
C LEU A 252 -12.92 12.12 -9.36
N ALA A 253 -12.16 12.95 -8.67
CA ALA A 253 -12.60 13.63 -7.46
C ALA A 253 -13.78 14.58 -7.75
N GLU A 254 -13.76 15.30 -8.88
CA GLU A 254 -14.88 16.16 -9.33
C GLU A 254 -16.13 15.34 -9.60
N ALA A 255 -16.01 14.16 -10.24
CA ALA A 255 -17.15 13.28 -10.49
C ALA A 255 -17.78 12.77 -9.18
N GLU A 256 -16.96 12.38 -8.18
CA GLU A 256 -17.43 11.98 -6.85
C GLU A 256 -18.15 13.13 -6.12
N LEU A 257 -17.62 14.36 -6.20
CA LEU A 257 -18.26 15.55 -5.66
C LEU A 257 -19.61 15.83 -6.37
N GLY A 258 -19.66 15.64 -7.69
CA GLY A 258 -20.88 15.77 -8.49
C GLY A 258 -21.97 14.80 -8.05
N LEU A 259 -21.63 13.53 -7.78
CA LEU A 259 -22.56 12.55 -7.22
C LEU A 259 -23.13 13.01 -5.87
N ARG A 260 -22.25 13.51 -4.99
CA ARG A 260 -22.66 13.98 -3.67
C ARG A 260 -23.54 15.23 -3.76
N ALA A 261 -23.16 16.20 -4.58
CA ALA A 261 -23.93 17.45 -4.76
C ALA A 261 -25.29 17.20 -5.44
N GLY A 262 -25.38 16.21 -6.33
CA GLY A 262 -26.61 15.82 -7.00
C GLY A 262 -27.55 14.96 -6.15
N SER A 263 -27.13 14.53 -4.96
CA SER A 263 -27.94 13.72 -4.05
C SER A 263 -28.82 14.62 -3.18
N GLY A 264 -30.12 14.66 -3.45
CA GLY A 264 -31.09 15.43 -2.67
C GLY A 264 -31.73 14.64 -1.51
N SER A 265 -32.53 15.33 -0.71
CA SER A 265 -33.29 14.73 0.39
C SER A 265 -34.57 14.01 -0.03
N ARG A 266 -34.92 14.05 -1.31
CA ARG A 266 -36.10 13.38 -1.90
C ARG A 266 -35.66 12.28 -2.84
N MET A 267 -36.48 11.23 -2.95
CA MET A 267 -36.28 10.16 -3.92
C MET A 267 -36.25 10.74 -5.36
N ALA A 268 -35.24 10.31 -6.10
CA ALA A 268 -35.12 10.75 -7.49
C ALA A 268 -36.30 10.22 -8.35
N PRO A 269 -36.84 11.03 -9.32
CA PRO A 269 -37.98 10.64 -10.11
C PRO A 269 -37.86 9.31 -10.86
N ARG A 270 -36.63 8.90 -11.21
CA ARG A 270 -36.34 7.60 -11.85
C ARG A 270 -36.71 6.37 -11.03
N TYR A 271 -36.93 6.53 -9.74
CA TYR A 271 -37.36 5.46 -8.83
C TYR A 271 -38.84 5.52 -8.47
N SER A 272 -39.56 6.60 -8.83
CA SER A 272 -41.01 6.64 -8.72
C SER A 272 -41.59 5.79 -9.86
N HIS A 273 -42.18 4.63 -9.52
CA HIS A 273 -42.99 3.91 -10.46
C HIS A 273 -44.18 4.81 -10.80
N GLY A 274 -44.41 5.09 -12.08
CA GLY A 274 -45.59 5.84 -12.50
C GLY A 274 -46.84 5.17 -11.96
N GLU A 275 -47.66 5.94 -11.22
CA GLU A 275 -49.05 5.58 -10.93
C GLU A 275 -49.84 5.48 -12.21
#